data_5661e3acc2d7910f0ad57b3845d165df
#
_entry.id   5661e3acc2d7910f0ad57b3845d165df
#
_cell.length_a   1.000
_cell.length_b   1.000
_cell.length_c   1.000
_cell.angle_alpha   90.00
_cell.angle_beta   90.00
_cell.angle_gamma   90.00
#
_symmetry.space_group_name_H-M   'P 1'
#
loop_
_entity.id
_entity.type
_entity.pdbx_description
1 polymer ?
#
loop_
_entity_poly.entity_id
_entity_poly.type
_entity_poly.pdbx_seq_one_letter_code
_entity_poly.pdbx_strand_id
1 'polypeptide(L)'
;MFQVIFLFLFPVKAFSVDLIAEAAKTGTVIYWDPLAESGLLEKNGHQISFHAGDNVAILDNRRLILIEPLSIKDGILTASQKFMLQAEKFFQTETDGTSFRIGAVIVDPGHGGKDPGAIGTFTSNGKKITVREKDITLAVGKMLYSHLKSGYPDKEIFLTRSSDKFLSLGERTDIANSINLKENEAAVYISIHANASLDKKASGYEVWYLRPEYRRTVLTSDDDQDKSLFTVLNSMMEEEYTTESILIAKFIMDGLQAQVGNKSMARGIKADEWFVVRNAKMPSVLSEIGFVTNENEARLLNDKEYLKKIANGIYNGLSAFIIHFERSRGFTKTNE
;
A
#
# COMPACT_ATOMS: atom_id res chain seq x y z
N MET A 1 -33.82 -20.07 -62.02
CA MET A 1 -32.93 -18.88 -62.08
C MET A 1 -32.77 -18.41 -60.64
N PHE A 2 -31.75 -18.91 -59.97
CA PHE A 2 -31.46 -18.53 -58.54
C PHE A 2 -30.48 -17.34 -58.55
N GLN A 3 -30.94 -16.27 -58.00
CA GLN A 3 -30.14 -15.06 -57.87
C GLN A 3 -29.36 -15.15 -56.53
N VAL A 4 -28.04 -15.33 -56.63
CA VAL A 4 -27.16 -15.34 -55.45
C VAL A 4 -26.82 -13.88 -55.13
N ILE A 5 -27.34 -13.41 -53.99
CA ILE A 5 -26.98 -12.08 -53.45
C ILE A 5 -25.67 -12.25 -52.70
N PHE A 6 -24.59 -11.69 -53.28
CA PHE A 6 -23.30 -11.52 -52.56
C PHE A 6 -23.43 -10.34 -51.59
N LEU A 7 -23.54 -10.65 -50.30
CA LEU A 7 -23.37 -9.66 -49.25
C LEU A 7 -21.87 -9.34 -49.15
N PHE A 8 -21.44 -8.20 -49.65
CA PHE A 8 -20.13 -7.68 -49.39
C PHE A 8 -20.08 -7.19 -47.92
N LEU A 9 -19.50 -8.01 -47.04
CA LEU A 9 -19.05 -7.58 -45.71
C LEU A 9 -17.87 -6.67 -45.89
N PHE A 10 -18.09 -5.36 -45.93
CA PHE A 10 -17.00 -4.39 -45.80
C PHE A 10 -16.46 -4.51 -44.36
N PRO A 11 -15.16 -4.68 -44.15
CA PRO A 11 -14.59 -4.61 -42.83
C PRO A 11 -14.85 -3.18 -42.31
N VAL A 12 -15.64 -3.09 -41.25
CA VAL A 12 -15.78 -1.84 -40.49
C VAL A 12 -14.38 -1.54 -39.95
N LYS A 13 -13.71 -0.57 -40.52
CA LYS A 13 -12.44 -0.06 -39.95
C LYS A 13 -12.78 0.37 -38.54
N ALA A 14 -12.20 -0.31 -37.56
CA ALA A 14 -12.25 0.11 -36.18
C ALA A 14 -11.56 1.47 -36.08
N PHE A 15 -12.35 2.55 -35.98
CA PHE A 15 -11.83 3.88 -35.75
C PHE A 15 -11.33 3.94 -34.31
N SER A 16 -10.03 4.10 -34.13
CA SER A 16 -9.43 4.45 -32.83
C SER A 16 -9.37 5.96 -32.69
N VAL A 17 -9.62 6.46 -31.50
CA VAL A 17 -9.56 7.89 -31.17
C VAL A 17 -8.39 8.14 -30.22
N ASP A 18 -7.84 9.34 -30.25
CA ASP A 18 -6.91 9.84 -29.23
C ASP A 18 -7.67 9.93 -27.90
N LEU A 19 -7.29 9.08 -26.94
CA LEU A 19 -7.99 8.97 -25.67
C LEU A 19 -7.88 10.24 -24.85
N ILE A 20 -6.71 10.89 -24.85
CA ILE A 20 -6.47 12.12 -24.08
C ILE A 20 -7.30 13.27 -24.64
N ALA A 21 -7.29 13.42 -25.97
CA ALA A 21 -8.07 14.45 -26.63
C ALA A 21 -9.58 14.24 -26.47
N GLU A 22 -10.05 12.98 -26.48
CA GLU A 22 -11.47 12.65 -26.32
C GLU A 22 -11.92 12.82 -24.88
N ALA A 23 -11.11 12.42 -23.89
CA ALA A 23 -11.37 12.66 -22.49
C ALA A 23 -11.56 14.16 -22.18
N ALA A 24 -10.70 15.01 -22.75
CA ALA A 24 -10.82 16.47 -22.59
C ALA A 24 -12.14 17.03 -23.15
N LYS A 25 -12.63 16.52 -24.28
CA LYS A 25 -13.90 16.94 -24.90
C LYS A 25 -15.12 16.52 -24.07
N THR A 26 -15.04 15.36 -23.43
CA THR A 26 -16.16 14.78 -22.67
C THR A 26 -16.16 15.21 -21.20
N GLY A 27 -15.19 16.02 -20.74
CA GLY A 27 -15.03 16.39 -19.34
C GLY A 27 -14.58 15.22 -18.45
N THR A 28 -13.99 14.19 -19.05
CA THR A 28 -13.37 13.09 -18.32
C THR A 28 -11.95 13.49 -17.95
N VAL A 29 -11.58 13.32 -16.68
CA VAL A 29 -10.20 13.49 -16.23
C VAL A 29 -9.44 12.23 -16.60
N ILE A 30 -8.29 12.37 -17.22
CA ILE A 30 -7.38 11.25 -17.53
C ILE A 30 -6.06 11.45 -16.84
N TYR A 31 -5.60 10.40 -16.22
CA TYR A 31 -4.30 10.26 -15.63
C TYR A 31 -3.54 9.19 -16.41
N TRP A 32 -2.39 9.54 -16.97
CA TRP A 32 -1.62 8.63 -17.82
C TRP A 32 -0.15 8.65 -17.45
N ASP A 33 0.40 7.51 -17.08
CA ASP A 33 1.83 7.30 -16.91
C ASP A 33 2.40 6.59 -18.15
N PRO A 34 3.15 7.29 -19.03
CA PRO A 34 3.72 6.69 -20.21
C PRO A 34 4.86 5.70 -19.95
N LEU A 35 5.48 5.72 -18.75
CA LEU A 35 6.54 4.79 -18.39
C LEU A 35 5.98 3.47 -17.89
N ALA A 36 4.91 3.53 -17.10
CA ALA A 36 4.20 2.35 -16.62
C ALA A 36 3.15 1.85 -17.64
N GLU A 37 2.90 2.60 -18.72
CA GLU A 37 1.83 2.32 -19.71
C GLU A 37 0.45 2.12 -19.06
N SER A 38 0.23 2.71 -17.88
CA SER A 38 -0.97 2.59 -17.08
C SER A 38 -1.73 3.91 -17.02
N GLY A 39 -3.06 3.83 -16.90
CA GLY A 39 -3.88 5.02 -16.85
C GLY A 39 -5.17 4.84 -16.06
N LEU A 40 -5.76 5.99 -15.69
CA LEU A 40 -7.01 6.10 -14.98
C LEU A 40 -7.90 7.14 -15.67
N LEU A 41 -9.13 6.80 -15.96
CA LEU A 41 -10.18 7.72 -16.37
C LEU A 41 -11.10 7.99 -15.18
N GLU A 42 -11.48 9.24 -14.98
CA GLU A 42 -12.40 9.64 -13.93
C GLU A 42 -13.48 10.59 -14.44
N LYS A 43 -14.74 10.28 -14.12
CA LYS A 43 -15.90 11.12 -14.43
C LYS A 43 -17.07 10.77 -13.50
N ASN A 44 -17.79 11.76 -13.03
CA ASN A 44 -18.99 11.61 -12.20
C ASN A 44 -18.79 10.75 -10.94
N GLY A 45 -17.57 10.69 -10.38
CA GLY A 45 -17.24 9.87 -9.23
C GLY A 45 -16.91 8.40 -9.54
N HIS A 46 -16.95 8.00 -10.80
CA HIS A 46 -16.50 6.71 -11.28
C HIS A 46 -15.08 6.73 -11.78
N GLN A 47 -14.41 5.57 -11.70
CA GLN A 47 -13.04 5.37 -12.14
C GLN A 47 -12.92 4.15 -13.06
N ILE A 48 -12.09 4.27 -14.10
CA ILE A 48 -11.69 3.16 -14.96
C ILE A 48 -10.18 3.10 -14.99
N SER A 49 -9.59 2.09 -14.36
CA SER A 49 -8.15 1.83 -14.43
C SER A 49 -7.86 0.88 -15.59
N PHE A 50 -6.77 1.14 -16.32
CA PHE A 50 -6.37 0.34 -17.48
C PHE A 50 -4.85 0.32 -17.66
N HIS A 51 -4.36 -0.69 -18.37
CA HIS A 51 -2.99 -0.75 -18.88
C HIS A 51 -3.05 -0.87 -20.42
N ALA A 52 -2.18 -0.15 -21.12
CA ALA A 52 -2.15 -0.19 -22.59
C ALA A 52 -1.68 -1.57 -23.06
N GLY A 53 -2.37 -2.12 -24.06
CA GLY A 53 -2.12 -3.46 -24.57
C GLY A 53 -2.97 -4.55 -23.94
N ASP A 54 -3.57 -4.31 -22.76
CA ASP A 54 -4.41 -5.29 -22.07
C ASP A 54 -5.85 -5.27 -22.60
N ASN A 55 -6.48 -6.43 -22.59
CA ASN A 55 -7.87 -6.60 -22.99
C ASN A 55 -8.87 -6.46 -21.83
N VAL A 56 -8.41 -5.88 -20.71
CA VAL A 56 -9.19 -5.70 -19.50
C VAL A 56 -9.03 -4.29 -18.93
N ALA A 57 -10.06 -3.83 -18.21
CA ALA A 57 -10.03 -2.64 -17.40
C ALA A 57 -10.78 -2.90 -16.08
N ILE A 58 -10.47 -2.12 -15.06
CA ILE A 58 -11.12 -2.22 -13.76
C ILE A 58 -12.02 -1.00 -13.56
N LEU A 59 -13.27 -1.26 -13.20
CA LEU A 59 -14.25 -0.24 -12.87
C LEU A 59 -14.32 -0.07 -11.35
N ASP A 60 -14.15 1.17 -10.87
CA ASP A 60 -14.24 1.55 -9.45
C ASP A 60 -13.42 0.64 -8.52
N ASN A 61 -12.24 0.19 -8.99
CA ASN A 61 -11.33 -0.72 -8.28
C ASN A 61 -11.96 -2.05 -7.81
N ARG A 62 -13.05 -2.51 -8.46
CA ARG A 62 -13.83 -3.66 -8.00
C ARG A 62 -14.23 -4.63 -9.09
N ARG A 63 -14.63 -4.08 -10.22
CA ARG A 63 -15.23 -4.87 -11.28
C ARG A 63 -14.37 -4.87 -12.51
N LEU A 64 -13.90 -6.04 -12.85
CA LEU A 64 -13.18 -6.25 -14.09
C LEU A 64 -14.14 -6.33 -15.27
N ILE A 65 -13.76 -5.67 -16.36
CA ILE A 65 -14.45 -5.77 -17.64
C ILE A 65 -13.47 -6.13 -18.76
N LEU A 66 -13.97 -6.86 -19.76
CA LEU A 66 -13.25 -7.06 -21.00
C LEU A 66 -13.40 -5.83 -21.88
N ILE A 67 -12.29 -5.37 -22.40
CA ILE A 67 -12.20 -4.22 -23.30
C ILE A 67 -11.46 -4.59 -24.58
N GLU A 68 -11.60 -3.80 -25.63
CA GLU A 68 -10.64 -3.81 -26.73
C GLU A 68 -9.36 -3.10 -26.24
N PRO A 69 -8.16 -3.70 -26.43
CA PRO A 69 -6.92 -3.12 -25.93
C PRO A 69 -6.70 -1.69 -26.36
N LEU A 70 -6.36 -0.85 -25.40
CA LEU A 70 -5.82 0.47 -25.69
C LEU A 70 -4.42 0.30 -26.26
N SER A 71 -4.02 1.17 -27.16
CA SER A 71 -2.72 1.06 -27.81
C SER A 71 -2.02 2.39 -27.95
N ILE A 72 -0.69 2.36 -27.92
CA ILE A 72 0.13 3.53 -28.17
C ILE A 72 0.55 3.50 -29.64
N LYS A 73 0.16 4.52 -30.40
CA LYS A 73 0.53 4.69 -31.82
C LYS A 73 1.17 6.06 -32.01
N ASP A 74 2.39 6.06 -32.49
CA ASP A 74 3.16 7.30 -32.71
C ASP A 74 3.24 8.19 -31.44
N GLY A 75 3.33 7.56 -30.26
CA GLY A 75 3.34 8.25 -28.96
C GLY A 75 1.97 8.73 -28.46
N ILE A 76 0.89 8.44 -29.19
CA ILE A 76 -0.48 8.80 -28.83
C ILE A 76 -1.21 7.59 -28.26
N LEU A 77 -1.76 7.74 -27.05
CA LEU A 77 -2.62 6.74 -26.44
C LEU A 77 -3.98 6.73 -27.14
N THR A 78 -4.33 5.59 -27.75
CA THR A 78 -5.55 5.45 -28.55
C THR A 78 -6.48 4.40 -27.96
N ALA A 79 -7.78 4.66 -28.05
CA ALA A 79 -8.85 3.75 -27.64
C ALA A 79 -9.81 3.49 -28.80
N SER A 80 -10.47 2.32 -28.78
CA SER A 80 -11.54 2.01 -29.72
C SER A 80 -12.81 2.79 -29.38
N GLN A 81 -13.66 3.03 -30.38
CA GLN A 81 -15.01 3.60 -30.12
C GLN A 81 -15.85 2.74 -29.19
N LYS A 82 -15.66 1.42 -29.24
CA LYS A 82 -16.36 0.50 -28.36
C LYS A 82 -15.97 0.71 -26.89
N PHE A 83 -14.66 0.86 -26.61
CA PHE A 83 -14.19 1.21 -25.28
C PHE A 83 -14.78 2.55 -24.81
N MET A 84 -14.75 3.59 -25.67
CA MET A 84 -15.32 4.89 -25.32
C MET A 84 -16.81 4.81 -24.96
N LEU A 85 -17.60 4.04 -25.72
CA LEU A 85 -19.00 3.81 -25.41
C LEU A 85 -19.22 3.03 -24.11
N GLN A 86 -18.38 2.04 -23.84
CA GLN A 86 -18.44 1.29 -22.56
C GLN A 86 -18.11 2.23 -21.39
N ALA A 87 -17.08 3.04 -21.51
CA ALA A 87 -16.68 4.02 -20.49
C ALA A 87 -17.79 5.06 -20.26
N GLU A 88 -18.34 5.66 -21.30
CA GLU A 88 -19.41 6.67 -21.18
C GLU A 88 -20.66 6.08 -20.53
N LYS A 89 -21.07 4.86 -20.94
CA LYS A 89 -22.19 4.16 -20.32
C LYS A 89 -21.95 3.91 -18.82
N PHE A 90 -20.74 3.55 -18.46
CA PHE A 90 -20.37 3.32 -17.07
C PHE A 90 -20.40 4.64 -16.26
N PHE A 91 -19.85 5.71 -16.80
CA PHE A 91 -19.86 7.02 -16.15
C PHE A 91 -21.26 7.66 -15.99
N GLN A 92 -22.27 7.12 -16.69
CA GLN A 92 -23.68 7.51 -16.55
C GLN A 92 -24.45 6.66 -15.55
N THR A 93 -23.85 5.59 -15.01
CA THR A 93 -24.48 4.81 -13.96
C THR A 93 -24.58 5.66 -12.68
N GLU A 94 -25.54 5.39 -11.83
CA GLU A 94 -25.53 5.99 -10.50
C GLU A 94 -24.30 5.47 -9.72
N THR A 95 -23.53 6.39 -9.18
CA THR A 95 -22.50 5.99 -8.22
C THR A 95 -23.21 5.44 -6.99
N ASP A 96 -22.96 4.19 -6.65
CA ASP A 96 -23.51 3.58 -5.45
C ASP A 96 -22.90 4.18 -4.15
N GLY A 97 -22.21 5.32 -4.26
CA GLY A 97 -21.63 6.09 -3.16
C GLY A 97 -20.51 5.35 -2.43
N THR A 98 -20.06 4.22 -2.97
CA THR A 98 -19.09 3.39 -2.29
C THR A 98 -17.69 3.99 -2.36
N SER A 99 -17.27 4.52 -1.24
CA SER A 99 -15.87 4.85 -0.99
C SER A 99 -15.21 3.71 -0.26
N PHE A 100 -13.97 3.38 -0.64
CA PHE A 100 -13.15 2.50 0.18
C PHE A 100 -12.81 3.19 1.51
N ARG A 101 -12.77 2.40 2.56
CA ARG A 101 -12.31 2.84 3.87
C ARG A 101 -11.25 1.86 4.41
N ILE A 102 -10.45 2.33 5.33
CA ILE A 102 -9.61 1.40 6.10
C ILE A 102 -10.50 0.67 7.11
N GLY A 103 -10.71 -0.62 6.89
CA GLY A 103 -11.46 -1.50 7.79
C GLY A 103 -10.58 -2.09 8.89
N ALA A 104 -9.30 -2.34 8.59
CA ALA A 104 -8.39 -2.99 9.54
C ALA A 104 -6.98 -2.38 9.53
N VAL A 105 -6.35 -2.36 10.71
CA VAL A 105 -4.94 -1.99 10.89
C VAL A 105 -4.23 -3.10 11.67
N ILE A 106 -3.15 -3.64 11.11
CA ILE A 106 -2.35 -4.69 11.72
C ILE A 106 -1.04 -4.08 12.21
N VAL A 107 -0.83 -4.13 13.51
CA VAL A 107 0.41 -3.74 14.17
C VAL A 107 1.22 -4.99 14.48
N ASP A 108 2.42 -5.05 13.94
CA ASP A 108 3.33 -6.20 14.10
C ASP A 108 4.60 -5.80 14.84
N PRO A 109 4.68 -6.01 16.17
CA PRO A 109 5.92 -5.84 16.91
C PRO A 109 6.92 -6.92 16.52
N GLY A 110 8.04 -6.55 15.89
CA GLY A 110 9.07 -7.50 15.46
C GLY A 110 9.66 -8.32 16.60
N HIS A 111 10.24 -9.48 16.26
CA HIS A 111 10.90 -10.41 17.21
C HIS A 111 9.99 -10.93 18.31
N GLY A 112 10.56 -11.47 19.41
CA GLY A 112 9.81 -11.98 20.58
C GLY A 112 10.24 -13.37 21.03
N GLY A 113 10.01 -13.68 22.28
CA GLY A 113 10.36 -14.96 22.91
C GLY A 113 11.84 -15.29 22.79
N LYS A 114 12.17 -16.39 22.08
CA LYS A 114 13.55 -16.84 21.82
C LYS A 114 14.36 -15.94 20.87
N ASP A 115 13.69 -15.09 20.12
CA ASP A 115 14.33 -14.13 19.20
C ASP A 115 14.40 -12.75 19.88
N PRO A 116 15.57 -12.33 20.38
CA PRO A 116 15.71 -11.03 21.03
C PRO A 116 15.73 -9.86 20.06
N GLY A 117 15.89 -10.11 18.73
CA GLY A 117 16.28 -9.09 17.76
C GLY A 117 17.67 -8.52 18.05
N ALA A 118 17.89 -7.30 17.62
CA ALA A 118 19.13 -6.58 17.92
C ALA A 118 19.30 -6.29 19.41
N ILE A 119 20.56 -6.34 19.88
CA ILE A 119 20.91 -6.08 21.29
C ILE A 119 21.90 -4.93 21.37
N GLY A 120 21.53 -3.91 22.12
CA GLY A 120 22.40 -2.80 22.47
C GLY A 120 22.71 -2.73 23.95
N THR A 121 23.71 -1.96 24.28
CA THR A 121 24.08 -1.71 25.68
C THR A 121 24.55 -0.29 25.86
N PHE A 122 24.27 0.26 27.04
CA PHE A 122 24.83 1.54 27.46
C PHE A 122 25.13 1.51 28.97
N THR A 123 25.92 2.46 29.45
CA THR A 123 26.24 2.59 30.88
C THR A 123 25.44 3.74 31.49
N SER A 124 24.77 3.49 32.60
CA SER A 124 24.09 4.50 33.40
C SER A 124 24.38 4.28 34.86
N ASN A 125 24.85 5.32 35.55
CA ASN A 125 25.22 5.26 36.97
C ASN A 125 26.18 4.09 37.30
N GLY A 126 27.19 3.87 36.42
CA GLY A 126 28.15 2.78 36.56
C GLY A 126 27.64 1.38 36.29
N LYS A 127 26.35 1.22 35.95
CA LYS A 127 25.75 -0.06 35.62
C LYS A 127 25.56 -0.20 34.11
N LYS A 128 25.91 -1.39 33.58
CA LYS A 128 25.65 -1.76 32.18
C LYS A 128 24.17 -2.14 32.05
N ILE A 129 23.45 -1.42 31.18
CA ILE A 129 22.06 -1.68 30.84
C ILE A 129 22.03 -2.33 29.46
N THR A 130 21.28 -3.40 29.33
CA THR A 130 21.06 -4.12 28.07
C THR A 130 19.66 -3.79 27.53
N VAL A 131 19.60 -3.40 26.26
CA VAL A 131 18.35 -3.09 25.56
C VAL A 131 18.18 -4.13 24.44
N ARG A 132 16.99 -4.71 24.35
CA ARG A 132 16.65 -5.71 23.33
C ARG A 132 15.57 -5.15 22.43
N GLU A 133 15.72 -5.36 21.16
CA GLU A 133 14.75 -4.91 20.15
C GLU A 133 13.34 -5.47 20.43
N LYS A 134 13.22 -6.74 20.76
CA LYS A 134 11.90 -7.36 21.05
C LYS A 134 11.10 -6.65 22.16
N ASP A 135 11.79 -6.07 23.15
CA ASP A 135 11.15 -5.38 24.28
C ASP A 135 10.68 -3.99 23.86
N ILE A 136 11.50 -3.30 23.04
CA ILE A 136 11.19 -1.99 22.46
C ILE A 136 9.99 -2.09 21.52
N THR A 137 10.04 -3.03 20.57
CA THR A 137 8.99 -3.18 19.55
C THR A 137 7.66 -3.56 20.17
N LEU A 138 7.67 -4.44 21.19
CA LEU A 138 6.46 -4.79 21.96
C LEU A 138 5.89 -3.58 22.70
N ALA A 139 6.74 -2.78 23.34
CA ALA A 139 6.29 -1.61 24.08
C ALA A 139 5.64 -0.57 23.15
N VAL A 140 6.30 -0.24 22.03
CA VAL A 140 5.76 0.69 21.03
C VAL A 140 4.50 0.13 20.37
N GLY A 141 4.50 -1.15 19.97
CA GLY A 141 3.35 -1.79 19.34
C GLY A 141 2.11 -1.80 20.23
N LYS A 142 2.26 -2.06 21.53
CA LYS A 142 1.14 -2.01 22.49
C LYS A 142 0.58 -0.60 22.67
N MET A 143 1.44 0.41 22.73
CA MET A 143 1.01 1.80 22.82
C MET A 143 0.28 2.23 21.53
N LEU A 144 0.84 1.92 20.37
CA LEU A 144 0.22 2.19 19.08
C LEU A 144 -1.15 1.50 18.95
N TYR A 145 -1.21 0.21 19.28
CA TYR A 145 -2.47 -0.54 19.31
C TYR A 145 -3.53 0.13 20.20
N SER A 146 -3.15 0.56 21.39
CA SER A 146 -4.07 1.24 22.32
C SER A 146 -4.58 2.57 21.75
N HIS A 147 -3.70 3.36 21.13
CA HIS A 147 -4.08 4.63 20.50
C HIS A 147 -5.03 4.41 19.32
N LEU A 148 -4.74 3.43 18.45
CA LEU A 148 -5.58 3.09 17.31
C LEU A 148 -6.96 2.58 17.76
N LYS A 149 -7.03 1.68 18.77
CA LYS A 149 -8.30 1.20 19.32
C LYS A 149 -9.16 2.32 19.91
N SER A 150 -8.54 3.30 20.56
CA SER A 150 -9.26 4.45 21.14
C SER A 150 -9.68 5.46 20.09
N GLY A 151 -8.83 5.72 19.10
CA GLY A 151 -9.08 6.72 18.06
C GLY A 151 -10.01 6.24 16.94
N TYR A 152 -10.08 4.94 16.72
CA TYR A 152 -10.85 4.32 15.63
C TYR A 152 -11.67 3.13 16.14
N PRO A 153 -12.74 3.39 16.92
CA PRO A 153 -13.56 2.31 17.50
C PRO A 153 -14.37 1.53 16.42
N ASP A 154 -14.53 2.10 15.25
CA ASP A 154 -15.21 1.52 14.08
C ASP A 154 -14.31 0.63 13.21
N LYS A 155 -13.01 0.59 13.49
CA LYS A 155 -12.02 -0.18 12.73
C LYS A 155 -11.52 -1.39 13.54
N GLU A 156 -11.18 -2.45 12.83
CA GLU A 156 -10.56 -3.61 13.44
C GLU A 156 -9.04 -3.38 13.60
N ILE A 157 -8.58 -3.40 14.84
CA ILE A 157 -7.16 -3.22 15.14
C ILE A 157 -6.61 -4.54 15.68
N PHE A 158 -5.59 -5.06 15.02
CA PHE A 158 -4.91 -6.31 15.34
C PHE A 158 -3.50 -6.06 15.85
N LEU A 159 -3.06 -6.92 16.74
CA LEU A 159 -1.70 -6.95 17.26
C LEU A 159 -1.18 -8.38 17.09
N THR A 160 -0.13 -8.59 16.27
CA THR A 160 0.38 -9.94 15.99
C THR A 160 0.85 -10.64 17.25
N ARG A 161 1.46 -9.92 18.18
CA ARG A 161 1.79 -10.39 19.54
C ARG A 161 1.56 -9.32 20.60
N SER A 162 0.95 -9.69 21.71
CA SER A 162 0.68 -8.83 22.87
C SER A 162 1.58 -9.12 24.08
N SER A 163 2.45 -10.11 23.95
CA SER A 163 3.39 -10.55 25.00
C SER A 163 4.75 -10.91 24.40
N ASP A 164 5.72 -11.27 25.24
CA ASP A 164 7.03 -11.77 24.80
C ASP A 164 6.91 -13.19 24.24
N LYS A 165 6.24 -13.33 23.09
CA LYS A 165 6.03 -14.58 22.34
C LYS A 165 6.78 -14.51 21.03
N PHE A 166 7.45 -15.60 20.65
CA PHE A 166 8.03 -15.77 19.33
C PHE A 166 6.92 -16.06 18.32
N LEU A 167 6.99 -15.36 17.20
CA LEU A 167 6.26 -15.65 15.96
C LEU A 167 7.26 -15.70 14.81
N SER A 168 7.18 -16.73 13.99
CA SER A 168 7.92 -16.78 12.73
C SER A 168 7.42 -15.68 11.78
N LEU A 169 8.22 -15.34 10.78
CA LEU A 169 7.85 -14.36 9.77
C LEU A 169 6.58 -14.77 9.00
N GLY A 170 6.43 -16.08 8.73
CA GLY A 170 5.22 -16.63 8.11
C GLY A 170 3.98 -16.45 8.99
N GLU A 171 4.03 -16.84 10.26
CA GLU A 171 2.89 -16.68 11.18
C GLU A 171 2.41 -15.22 11.27
N ARG A 172 3.33 -14.23 11.20
CA ARG A 172 2.97 -12.79 11.22
C ARG A 172 2.15 -12.41 9.99
N THR A 173 2.59 -12.82 8.80
CA THR A 173 1.89 -12.55 7.56
C THR A 173 0.62 -13.38 7.41
N ASP A 174 0.58 -14.60 7.94
CA ASP A 174 -0.64 -15.43 7.95
C ASP A 174 -1.74 -14.78 8.81
N ILE A 175 -1.38 -14.25 9.99
CA ILE A 175 -2.32 -13.46 10.81
C ILE A 175 -2.86 -12.28 10.00
N ALA A 176 -2.00 -11.51 9.34
CA ALA A 176 -2.42 -10.35 8.57
C ALA A 176 -3.32 -10.74 7.38
N ASN A 177 -2.93 -11.78 6.64
CA ASN A 177 -3.63 -12.22 5.43
C ASN A 177 -4.95 -12.98 5.72
N SER A 178 -5.18 -13.40 6.97
CA SER A 178 -6.40 -14.09 7.39
C SER A 178 -7.55 -13.15 7.78
N ILE A 179 -7.32 -11.82 7.75
CA ILE A 179 -8.34 -10.85 8.14
C ILE A 179 -9.42 -10.77 7.08
N ASN A 180 -10.66 -10.96 7.49
CA ASN A 180 -11.82 -10.82 6.62
C ASN A 180 -12.27 -9.36 6.57
N LEU A 181 -12.10 -8.74 5.43
CA LEU A 181 -12.59 -7.39 5.16
C LEU A 181 -14.02 -7.44 4.61
N LYS A 182 -14.81 -6.45 4.97
CA LYS A 182 -16.11 -6.23 4.32
C LYS A 182 -15.90 -5.65 2.92
N GLU A 183 -16.97 -5.64 2.15
CA GLU A 183 -16.97 -4.94 0.87
C GLU A 183 -16.52 -3.49 1.05
N ASN A 184 -15.64 -3.00 0.19
CA ASN A 184 -15.06 -1.66 0.22
C ASN A 184 -14.19 -1.34 1.45
N GLU A 185 -13.66 -2.32 2.09
CA GLU A 185 -12.65 -2.15 3.14
C GLU A 185 -11.27 -2.56 2.64
N ALA A 186 -10.27 -1.82 3.08
CA ALA A 186 -8.85 -2.14 2.91
C ALA A 186 -8.20 -2.35 4.28
N ALA A 187 -7.13 -3.12 4.33
CA ALA A 187 -6.29 -3.26 5.51
C ALA A 187 -4.93 -2.61 5.28
N VAL A 188 -4.25 -2.24 6.36
CA VAL A 188 -2.86 -1.79 6.35
C VAL A 188 -2.03 -2.55 7.38
N TYR A 189 -0.79 -2.86 7.01
CA TYR A 189 0.13 -3.61 7.86
C TYR A 189 1.36 -2.76 8.22
N ILE A 190 1.66 -2.66 9.51
CA ILE A 190 2.81 -1.91 10.03
C ILE A 190 3.65 -2.81 10.90
N SER A 191 4.86 -3.18 10.43
CA SER A 191 5.86 -3.86 11.24
C SER A 191 6.75 -2.84 11.95
N ILE A 192 7.02 -3.08 13.22
CA ILE A 192 7.83 -2.19 14.07
C ILE A 192 9.11 -2.90 14.45
N HIS A 193 10.24 -2.29 14.13
CA HIS A 193 11.59 -2.78 14.36
C HIS A 193 12.51 -1.70 14.94
N ALA A 194 13.67 -2.09 15.41
CA ALA A 194 14.72 -1.19 15.83
C ALA A 194 16.07 -1.69 15.31
N ASN A 195 16.62 -0.91 14.43
CA ASN A 195 17.76 -1.21 13.57
C ASN A 195 19.04 -1.57 14.33
N ALA A 196 19.97 -2.18 13.64
CA ALA A 196 21.31 -2.47 14.09
C ALA A 196 22.35 -2.19 13.01
N SER A 197 23.55 -1.78 13.42
CA SER A 197 24.68 -1.58 12.50
C SER A 197 25.98 -2.01 13.15
N LEU A 198 26.93 -2.47 12.35
CA LEU A 198 28.33 -2.65 12.76
C LEU A 198 28.99 -1.27 13.05
N ASP A 199 28.61 -0.24 12.28
CA ASP A 199 28.98 1.13 12.60
C ASP A 199 28.14 1.64 13.77
N LYS A 200 28.80 1.79 14.93
CA LYS A 200 28.16 2.28 16.16
C LYS A 200 27.74 3.76 16.10
N LYS A 201 28.12 4.48 15.05
CA LYS A 201 27.69 5.87 14.80
C LYS A 201 26.39 5.94 14.01
N ALA A 202 25.98 4.83 13.36
CA ALA A 202 24.69 4.76 12.66
C ALA A 202 23.57 5.08 13.63
N SER A 203 22.68 6.01 13.26
CA SER A 203 21.59 6.52 14.09
C SER A 203 20.45 7.01 13.20
N GLY A 204 19.28 7.17 13.78
CA GLY A 204 18.10 7.71 13.09
C GLY A 204 17.01 6.66 12.87
N TYR A 205 15.88 7.14 12.41
CA TYR A 205 14.73 6.31 12.06
C TYR A 205 14.48 6.30 10.55
N GLU A 206 13.93 5.22 10.05
CA GLU A 206 13.63 5.02 8.63
C GLU A 206 12.38 4.16 8.44
N VAL A 207 11.71 4.29 7.30
CA VAL A 207 10.56 3.47 6.97
C VAL A 207 10.80 2.79 5.63
N TRP A 208 10.53 1.50 5.60
CA TRP A 208 10.75 0.63 4.46
C TRP A 208 9.42 0.17 3.86
N TYR A 209 9.35 0.14 2.53
CA TYR A 209 8.26 -0.46 1.78
C TYR A 209 8.81 -1.50 0.80
N LEU A 210 7.94 -2.29 0.18
CA LEU A 210 8.36 -3.29 -0.79
C LEU A 210 8.89 -2.62 -2.06
N ARG A 211 10.07 -3.05 -2.50
CA ARG A 211 10.69 -2.60 -3.74
C ARG A 211 9.75 -2.80 -4.93
N PRO A 212 9.49 -1.77 -5.78
CA PRO A 212 8.51 -1.85 -6.87
C PRO A 212 8.83 -2.92 -7.92
N GLU A 213 10.11 -3.30 -8.08
CA GLU A 213 10.52 -4.34 -9.03
C GLU A 213 10.18 -5.75 -8.56
N TYR A 214 9.89 -5.91 -7.26
CA TYR A 214 9.44 -7.18 -6.73
C TYR A 214 7.93 -7.34 -6.94
N ARG A 215 7.54 -8.40 -7.67
CA ARG A 215 6.12 -8.71 -7.91
C ARG A 215 5.65 -9.80 -6.96
N ARG A 216 4.73 -9.47 -6.05
CA ARG A 216 4.09 -10.42 -5.14
C ARG A 216 2.74 -10.87 -5.70
N THR A 217 2.26 -12.02 -5.22
CA THR A 217 0.91 -12.48 -5.51
C THR A 217 -0.02 -12.03 -4.39
N VAL A 218 -0.85 -11.02 -4.64
CA VAL A 218 -1.79 -10.44 -3.66
C VAL A 218 -3.17 -11.06 -3.76
N LEU A 219 -3.56 -11.51 -4.97
CA LEU A 219 -4.81 -12.21 -5.20
C LEU A 219 -4.68 -13.70 -4.87
N THR A 220 -5.78 -14.33 -4.48
CA THR A 220 -5.96 -15.79 -4.49
C THR A 220 -6.49 -16.21 -5.86
N SER A 221 -5.82 -17.16 -6.54
CA SER A 221 -6.34 -17.74 -7.78
C SER A 221 -7.43 -18.74 -7.43
N ASP A 222 -8.65 -18.56 -7.96
CA ASP A 222 -9.57 -19.66 -8.13
C ASP A 222 -9.17 -20.43 -9.40
N ASP A 223 -9.22 -21.77 -9.37
CA ASP A 223 -8.74 -22.65 -10.45
C ASP A 223 -9.45 -22.44 -11.81
N ASP A 224 -10.57 -21.73 -11.85
CA ASP A 224 -11.36 -21.44 -13.04
C ASP A 224 -11.10 -20.08 -13.70
N GLN A 225 -10.17 -19.26 -13.16
CA GLN A 225 -9.88 -17.94 -13.75
C GLN A 225 -8.85 -18.04 -14.88
N ASP A 226 -9.07 -17.25 -15.94
CA ASP A 226 -8.07 -17.07 -17.02
C ASP A 226 -6.75 -16.55 -16.42
N LYS A 227 -5.67 -17.32 -16.60
CA LYS A 227 -4.35 -17.00 -16.04
C LYS A 227 -3.81 -15.64 -16.49
N SER A 228 -4.14 -15.22 -17.70
CA SER A 228 -3.71 -13.91 -18.23
C SER A 228 -4.40 -12.79 -17.47
N LEU A 229 -5.68 -12.97 -17.21
CA LEU A 229 -6.51 -12.03 -16.45
C LEU A 229 -6.04 -11.90 -14.99
N PHE A 230 -5.77 -13.04 -14.34
CA PHE A 230 -5.23 -13.06 -12.99
C PHE A 230 -3.92 -12.28 -12.88
N THR A 231 -3.01 -12.45 -13.85
CA THR A 231 -1.71 -11.77 -13.86
C THR A 231 -1.88 -10.26 -13.95
N VAL A 232 -2.77 -9.77 -14.82
CA VAL A 232 -3.04 -8.33 -14.98
C VAL A 232 -3.65 -7.74 -13.70
N LEU A 233 -4.67 -8.38 -13.16
CA LEU A 233 -5.30 -7.95 -11.91
C LEU A 233 -4.31 -7.88 -10.75
N ASN A 234 -3.51 -8.93 -10.61
CA ASN A 234 -2.51 -8.98 -9.57
C ASN A 234 -1.48 -7.85 -9.72
N SER A 235 -1.05 -7.55 -10.95
CA SER A 235 -0.10 -6.46 -11.20
C SER A 235 -0.69 -5.10 -10.83
N MET A 236 -1.95 -4.85 -11.19
CA MET A 236 -2.62 -3.57 -10.88
C MET A 236 -2.82 -3.39 -9.38
N MET A 237 -3.29 -4.41 -8.67
CA MET A 237 -3.42 -4.35 -7.21
C MET A 237 -2.07 -4.18 -6.52
N GLU A 238 -1.01 -4.77 -7.06
CA GLU A 238 0.34 -4.63 -6.54
C GLU A 238 0.84 -3.19 -6.66
N GLU A 239 0.58 -2.51 -7.78
CA GLU A 239 0.93 -1.10 -7.98
C GLU A 239 0.16 -0.18 -7.01
N GLU A 240 -1.14 -0.43 -6.82
CA GLU A 240 -1.95 0.28 -5.83
C GLU A 240 -1.39 0.08 -4.41
N TYR A 241 -1.10 -1.16 -4.02
CA TYR A 241 -0.54 -1.45 -2.69
C TYR A 241 0.84 -0.83 -2.49
N THR A 242 1.65 -0.76 -3.53
CA THR A 242 2.96 -0.11 -3.48
C THR A 242 2.81 1.40 -3.29
N THR A 243 1.91 2.03 -4.04
CA THR A 243 1.61 3.47 -3.91
C THR A 243 1.13 3.81 -2.51
N GLU A 244 0.16 3.05 -1.97
CA GLU A 244 -0.33 3.26 -0.62
C GLU A 244 0.75 3.00 0.44
N SER A 245 1.63 2.01 0.23
CA SER A 245 2.76 1.75 1.14
C SER A 245 3.74 2.92 1.18
N ILE A 246 4.02 3.54 0.04
CA ILE A 246 4.86 4.75 -0.03
C ILE A 246 4.20 5.92 0.73
N LEU A 247 2.90 6.11 0.57
CA LEU A 247 2.15 7.15 1.29
C LEU A 247 2.13 6.90 2.79
N ILE A 248 1.86 5.66 3.23
CA ILE A 248 1.94 5.27 4.64
C ILE A 248 3.33 5.59 5.19
N ALA A 249 4.39 5.21 4.46
CA ALA A 249 5.77 5.47 4.86
C ALA A 249 6.04 6.98 5.00
N LYS A 250 5.57 7.79 4.04
CA LYS A 250 5.71 9.25 4.09
C LYS A 250 5.00 9.85 5.31
N PHE A 251 3.75 9.51 5.54
CA PHE A 251 3.00 10.02 6.68
C PHE A 251 3.59 9.58 8.03
N ILE A 252 4.10 8.35 8.14
CA ILE A 252 4.79 7.88 9.35
C ILE A 252 6.09 8.65 9.56
N MET A 253 6.88 8.90 8.50
CA MET A 253 8.10 9.71 8.59
C MET A 253 7.81 11.11 9.09
N ASP A 254 6.77 11.78 8.57
CA ASP A 254 6.36 13.12 9.00
C ASP A 254 5.90 13.11 10.48
N GLY A 255 5.14 12.11 10.87
CA GLY A 255 4.71 11.93 12.26
C GLY A 255 5.87 11.69 13.23
N LEU A 256 6.84 10.86 12.85
CA LEU A 256 8.06 10.64 13.63
C LEU A 256 8.91 11.91 13.69
N GLN A 257 9.08 12.62 12.57
CA GLN A 257 9.82 13.89 12.54
C GLN A 257 9.21 14.91 13.50
N ALA A 258 7.88 15.02 13.56
CA ALA A 258 7.20 15.93 14.46
C ALA A 258 7.40 15.58 15.95
N GLN A 259 7.54 14.29 16.29
CA GLN A 259 7.60 13.83 17.69
C GLN A 259 9.03 13.66 18.21
N VAL A 260 9.96 13.20 17.38
CA VAL A 260 11.31 12.81 17.81
C VAL A 260 12.43 13.40 16.96
N GLY A 261 12.13 14.16 15.91
CA GLY A 261 13.12 14.73 14.98
C GLY A 261 14.16 15.65 15.62
N ASN A 262 13.89 16.16 16.82
CA ASN A 262 14.84 16.93 17.61
C ASN A 262 15.84 16.06 18.41
N LYS A 263 15.66 14.75 18.46
CA LYS A 263 16.49 13.79 19.21
C LYS A 263 17.10 12.69 18.35
N SER A 264 16.45 12.33 17.26
CA SER A 264 16.89 11.32 16.32
C SER A 264 16.63 11.81 14.89
N MET A 265 17.54 11.49 13.97
CA MET A 265 17.46 12.02 12.60
C MET A 265 16.60 11.15 11.69
N ALA A 266 15.90 11.78 10.78
CA ALA A 266 15.22 11.09 9.70
C ALA A 266 16.23 10.57 8.67
N ARG A 267 16.18 9.27 8.35
CA ARG A 267 17.02 8.62 7.32
C ARG A 267 16.28 8.44 6.00
N GLY A 268 15.01 8.82 5.97
CA GLY A 268 14.15 8.76 4.79
C GLY A 268 13.39 7.45 4.63
N ILE A 269 12.66 7.39 3.53
CA ILE A 269 11.89 6.24 3.09
C ILE A 269 12.79 5.40 2.18
N LYS A 270 12.71 4.09 2.31
CA LYS A 270 13.56 3.15 1.58
C LYS A 270 12.76 1.97 1.05
N ALA A 271 13.29 1.30 0.06
CA ALA A 271 12.68 0.13 -0.56
C ALA A 271 13.58 -1.11 -0.42
N ASP A 272 13.00 -2.22 0.03
CA ASP A 272 13.69 -3.52 0.07
C ASP A 272 12.66 -4.66 0.14
N GLU A 273 13.16 -5.91 0.11
CA GLU A 273 12.35 -7.13 0.07
C GLU A 273 12.18 -7.78 1.47
N TRP A 274 11.89 -6.95 2.49
CA TRP A 274 11.63 -7.49 3.82
C TRP A 274 10.51 -8.51 3.81
N PHE A 275 10.74 -9.68 4.39
CA PHE A 275 9.83 -10.81 4.32
C PHE A 275 8.37 -10.44 4.65
N VAL A 276 8.15 -9.76 5.76
CA VAL A 276 6.80 -9.41 6.23
C VAL A 276 6.10 -8.40 5.32
N VAL A 277 6.84 -7.47 4.73
CA VAL A 277 6.30 -6.49 3.78
C VAL A 277 6.00 -7.15 2.43
N ARG A 278 6.87 -8.10 2.02
CA ARG A 278 6.73 -8.85 0.77
C ARG A 278 5.55 -9.82 0.78
N ASN A 279 5.26 -10.44 1.93
CA ASN A 279 4.25 -11.49 2.03
C ASN A 279 2.90 -11.02 2.61
N ALA A 280 2.80 -9.78 3.09
CA ALA A 280 1.51 -9.18 3.42
C ALA A 280 0.74 -8.85 2.14
N LYS A 281 -0.51 -9.32 2.03
CA LYS A 281 -1.40 -9.10 0.86
C LYS A 281 -2.21 -7.80 1.00
N MET A 282 -1.54 -6.72 1.42
CA MET A 282 -2.12 -5.39 1.64
C MET A 282 -1.01 -4.32 1.63
N PRO A 283 -1.33 -3.02 1.55
CA PRO A 283 -0.38 -1.96 1.79
C PRO A 283 0.39 -2.17 3.10
N SER A 284 1.71 -2.18 3.03
CA SER A 284 2.55 -2.65 4.13
C SER A 284 3.88 -1.90 4.22
N VAL A 285 4.28 -1.57 5.44
CA VAL A 285 5.56 -0.91 5.75
C VAL A 285 6.25 -1.56 6.96
N LEU A 286 7.57 -1.38 7.03
CA LEU A 286 8.39 -1.72 8.18
C LEU A 286 9.05 -0.43 8.68
N SER A 287 8.81 -0.08 9.93
CA SER A 287 9.36 1.12 10.57
C SER A 287 10.51 0.75 11.49
N GLU A 288 11.71 1.23 11.17
CA GLU A 288 12.91 1.17 11.99
C GLU A 288 13.00 2.43 12.84
N ILE A 289 12.75 2.31 14.13
CA ILE A 289 12.52 3.45 15.04
C ILE A 289 13.78 3.99 15.72
N GLY A 290 14.96 3.52 15.31
CA GLY A 290 16.28 3.92 15.83
C GLY A 290 17.24 2.73 15.84
N PHE A 291 18.52 2.98 16.13
CA PHE A 291 19.58 1.96 16.14
C PHE A 291 19.89 1.49 17.55
N VAL A 292 19.50 0.26 17.90
CA VAL A 292 19.78 -0.34 19.23
C VAL A 292 21.28 -0.43 19.50
N THR A 293 22.10 -0.55 18.46
CA THR A 293 23.57 -0.67 18.56
C THR A 293 24.30 0.67 18.76
N ASN A 294 23.61 1.80 18.61
CA ASN A 294 24.13 3.13 18.93
C ASN A 294 23.85 3.43 20.42
N GLU A 295 24.86 3.78 21.19
CA GLU A 295 24.71 3.97 22.63
C GLU A 295 23.73 5.10 22.99
N ASN A 296 23.75 6.21 22.26
CA ASN A 296 22.84 7.33 22.52
C ASN A 296 21.39 6.96 22.20
N GLU A 297 21.15 6.27 21.06
CA GLU A 297 19.81 5.81 20.71
C GLU A 297 19.34 4.65 21.61
N ALA A 298 20.23 3.76 22.04
CA ALA A 298 19.88 2.74 23.03
C ALA A 298 19.38 3.36 24.35
N ARG A 299 19.96 4.50 24.77
CA ARG A 299 19.44 5.27 25.92
C ARG A 299 18.04 5.81 25.66
N LEU A 300 17.82 6.41 24.50
CA LEU A 300 16.50 6.92 24.08
C LEU A 300 15.49 5.79 24.00
N LEU A 301 15.83 4.67 23.34
CA LEU A 301 14.98 3.51 23.16
C LEU A 301 14.68 2.73 24.48
N ASN A 302 15.43 3.01 25.54
CA ASN A 302 15.15 2.52 26.89
C ASN A 302 14.27 3.47 27.73
N ASP A 303 13.98 4.66 27.22
CA ASP A 303 13.14 5.67 27.88
C ASP A 303 11.69 5.52 27.44
N LYS A 304 10.79 5.26 28.40
CA LYS A 304 9.35 5.07 28.16
C LYS A 304 8.68 6.28 27.52
N GLU A 305 9.08 7.49 27.93
CA GLU A 305 8.50 8.73 27.34
C GLU A 305 8.96 8.93 25.89
N TYR A 306 10.19 8.52 25.57
CA TYR A 306 10.66 8.50 24.19
C TYR A 306 9.88 7.47 23.34
N LEU A 307 9.70 6.25 23.84
CA LEU A 307 8.90 5.23 23.15
C LEU A 307 7.43 5.65 22.95
N LYS A 308 6.87 6.39 23.91
CA LYS A 308 5.54 6.97 23.76
C LYS A 308 5.48 8.01 22.64
N LYS A 309 6.51 8.85 22.50
CA LYS A 309 6.62 9.78 21.37
C LYS A 309 6.72 9.06 20.02
N ILE A 310 7.51 7.98 19.97
CA ILE A 310 7.56 7.12 18.78
C ILE A 310 6.17 6.58 18.43
N ALA A 311 5.47 5.99 19.40
CA ALA A 311 4.11 5.46 19.18
C ALA A 311 3.13 6.56 18.73
N ASN A 312 3.22 7.76 19.31
CA ASN A 312 2.41 8.92 18.89
C ASN A 312 2.77 9.35 17.46
N GLY A 313 4.05 9.35 17.08
CA GLY A 313 4.49 9.69 15.73
C GLY A 313 3.91 8.74 14.69
N ILE A 314 4.01 7.43 14.93
CA ILE A 314 3.43 6.42 14.04
C ILE A 314 1.91 6.54 14.01
N TYR A 315 1.25 6.72 15.15
CA TYR A 315 -0.20 6.92 15.23
C TYR A 315 -0.66 8.15 14.43
N ASN A 316 0.01 9.30 14.59
CA ASN A 316 -0.33 10.52 13.86
C ASN A 316 -0.16 10.33 12.35
N GLY A 317 0.91 9.68 11.93
CA GLY A 317 1.16 9.34 10.53
C GLY A 317 0.07 8.43 9.96
N LEU A 318 -0.26 7.34 10.65
CA LEU A 318 -1.35 6.44 10.24
C LEU A 318 -2.70 7.14 10.21
N SER A 319 -2.98 8.01 11.19
CA SER A 319 -4.22 8.79 11.21
C SER A 319 -4.32 9.72 10.01
N ALA A 320 -3.23 10.41 9.67
CA ALA A 320 -3.19 11.26 8.48
C ALA A 320 -3.40 10.44 7.19
N PHE A 321 -2.78 9.26 7.09
CA PHE A 321 -2.99 8.33 5.98
C PHE A 321 -4.45 7.85 5.90
N ILE A 322 -5.04 7.40 6.99
CA ILE A 322 -6.45 6.93 7.03
C ILE A 322 -7.39 8.02 6.54
N ILE A 323 -7.20 9.26 7.04
CA ILE A 323 -8.00 10.41 6.61
C ILE A 323 -7.79 10.70 5.13
N HIS A 324 -6.55 10.65 4.63
CA HIS A 324 -6.24 10.83 3.23
C HIS A 324 -6.94 9.78 2.36
N PHE A 325 -6.76 8.49 2.68
CA PHE A 325 -7.34 7.36 1.96
C PHE A 325 -8.88 7.45 1.88
N GLU A 326 -9.54 7.74 3.00
CA GLU A 326 -11.01 7.81 3.04
C GLU A 326 -11.56 9.06 2.35
N ARG A 327 -10.84 10.20 2.38
CA ARG A 327 -11.22 11.42 1.64
C ARG A 327 -11.04 11.28 0.14
N SER A 328 -10.01 10.55 -0.31
CA SER A 328 -9.80 10.23 -1.73
C SER A 328 -10.74 9.14 -2.24
N ARG A 329 -11.63 8.62 -1.38
CA ARG A 329 -12.56 7.50 -1.63
C ARG A 329 -11.87 6.17 -1.90
N GLY A 330 -10.66 5.99 -1.43
CA GLY A 330 -9.90 4.75 -1.55
C GLY A 330 -8.49 4.93 -2.07
N PHE A 331 -8.03 3.97 -2.86
CA PHE A 331 -6.67 3.93 -3.36
C PHE A 331 -6.29 5.21 -4.10
N THR A 332 -5.10 5.71 -3.80
CA THR A 332 -4.61 6.99 -4.30
C THR A 332 -4.32 6.91 -5.79
N LYS A 333 -4.81 7.91 -6.50
CA LYS A 333 -4.52 8.07 -7.91
C LYS A 333 -3.05 8.49 -8.06
N THR A 334 -2.29 7.74 -8.83
CA THR A 334 -0.93 8.12 -9.19
C THR A 334 -0.99 9.31 -10.14
N ASN A 335 -0.97 10.51 -9.55
CA ASN A 335 -0.71 11.75 -10.26
C ASN A 335 -0.21 12.79 -9.28
N GLU A 336 1.05 12.80 -9.15
CA GLU A 336 1.83 14.03 -8.95
C GLU A 336 3.27 13.78 -9.44
#